data_f817bcf2c84990da909323869ebef087
#
_entry.id   f817bcf2c84990da909323869ebef087
#
_cell.length_a   1.000
_cell.length_b   1.000
_cell.length_c   1.000
_cell.angle_alpha   90.00
_cell.angle_beta   90.00
_cell.angle_gamma   90.00
#
_symmetry.space_group_name_H-M   'P 1'
#
loop_
_entity.id
_entity.type
_entity.pdbx_description
1 polymer ?
#
loop_
_entity_poly.entity_id
_entity_poly.type
_entity_poly.pdbx_seq_one_letter_code
_entity_poly.pdbx_strand_id
1 'polypeptide(L)'
;MASFPPLDRNTFVPLYHQIQRRLLQQIDSGALKPGEPLPSALDIAASLGVSQMTVRQAIKSLCEAGVVYSQQGKGTFVSGIKLEKDFRQVLSFSEDMKARGSTPRSKVLSFDVRKPDEEIIKALRLRSDEKVIHLKRIRQSNNLPMGIECSSLPLRLCPDLLETFDPRNSLYETLAERYGINMVVADEVAEAGLADSEVARLLRIAKGSPVFLFTRISYLQNGQPIEHVKSTYRGDRYKIVNRLTRQKHGLLSSQQTM
;
A
#
# COMPACT_ATOMS: atom_id res chain seq x y z
N MET A 1 29.52 -1.26 13.28
CA MET A 1 29.12 -2.57 12.69
C MET A 1 27.69 -2.86 13.11
N ALA A 2 26.80 -3.19 12.17
CA ALA A 2 25.44 -3.55 12.51
C ALA A 2 25.45 -4.86 13.32
N SER A 3 25.03 -4.79 14.58
CA SER A 3 24.92 -5.96 15.45
C SER A 3 23.65 -6.70 15.08
N PHE A 4 23.78 -7.92 14.57
CA PHE A 4 22.63 -8.79 14.34
C PHE A 4 22.37 -9.63 15.61
N PRO A 5 21.17 -9.64 16.17
CA PRO A 5 20.84 -10.55 17.26
C PRO A 5 20.97 -12.02 16.80
N PRO A 6 21.25 -12.98 17.69
CA PRO A 6 21.49 -14.39 17.32
C PRO A 6 20.27 -15.02 16.63
N LEU A 7 20.49 -15.91 15.64
CA LEU A 7 19.43 -16.65 14.95
C LEU A 7 18.87 -17.74 15.87
N ASP A 8 17.55 -17.95 15.82
CA ASP A 8 16.92 -19.04 16.51
C ASP A 8 17.00 -20.32 15.65
N ARG A 9 17.81 -21.28 16.09
CA ARG A 9 18.02 -22.56 15.40
C ARG A 9 16.99 -23.63 15.81
N ASN A 10 16.18 -23.35 16.83
CA ASN A 10 15.20 -24.30 17.39
C ASN A 10 13.79 -24.06 16.82
N THR A 11 13.64 -23.14 15.88
CA THR A 11 12.35 -22.84 15.22
C THR A 11 12.26 -23.50 13.84
N PHE A 12 11.03 -23.80 13.41
CA PHE A 12 10.74 -24.28 12.05
C PHE A 12 10.95 -23.22 10.96
N VAL A 13 11.25 -21.96 11.33
CA VAL A 13 11.49 -20.88 10.35
C VAL A 13 12.89 -21.03 9.77
N PRO A 14 13.03 -21.24 8.44
CA PRO A 14 14.34 -21.36 7.80
C PRO A 14 15.25 -20.18 8.09
N LEU A 15 16.56 -20.44 8.25
CA LEU A 15 17.54 -19.39 8.62
C LEU A 15 17.56 -18.22 7.63
N TYR A 16 17.41 -18.47 6.33
CA TYR A 16 17.37 -17.39 5.34
C TYR A 16 16.17 -16.46 5.52
N HIS A 17 15.02 -16.96 5.94
CA HIS A 17 13.86 -16.13 6.27
C HIS A 17 14.09 -15.27 7.53
N GLN A 18 14.79 -15.82 8.52
CA GLN A 18 15.16 -15.05 9.71
C GLN A 18 16.12 -13.91 9.36
N ILE A 19 17.12 -14.18 8.51
CA ILE A 19 18.06 -13.17 8.00
C ILE A 19 17.30 -12.10 7.20
N GLN A 20 16.42 -12.50 6.28
CA GLN A 20 15.58 -11.60 5.52
C GLN A 20 14.78 -10.66 6.42
N ARG A 21 14.12 -11.20 7.44
CA ARG A 21 13.35 -10.42 8.42
C ARG A 21 14.19 -9.39 9.15
N ARG A 22 15.44 -9.73 9.51
CA ARG A 22 16.36 -8.81 10.22
C ARG A 22 16.84 -7.69 9.32
N LEU A 23 17.21 -8.00 8.09
CA LEU A 23 17.58 -6.97 7.12
C LEU A 23 16.42 -6.02 6.86
N LEU A 24 15.19 -6.55 6.73
CA LEU A 24 13.98 -5.74 6.63
C LEU A 24 13.80 -4.84 7.85
N GLN A 25 13.98 -5.35 9.06
CA GLN A 25 13.88 -4.56 10.29
C GLN A 25 14.91 -3.41 10.34
N GLN A 26 16.14 -3.64 9.87
CA GLN A 26 17.16 -2.57 9.79
C GLN A 26 16.83 -1.52 8.74
N ILE A 27 16.25 -1.93 7.61
CA ILE A 27 15.79 -1.01 6.57
C ILE A 27 14.58 -0.22 7.10
N ASP A 28 13.62 -0.90 7.71
CA ASP A 28 12.38 -0.28 8.22
C ASP A 28 12.65 0.65 9.42
N SER A 29 13.64 0.34 10.25
CA SER A 29 14.05 1.22 11.35
C SER A 29 14.91 2.42 10.89
N GLY A 30 15.34 2.42 9.61
CA GLY A 30 16.24 3.45 9.07
C GLY A 30 17.73 3.25 9.45
N ALA A 31 18.07 2.13 10.09
CA ALA A 31 19.47 1.78 10.35
C ALA A 31 20.24 1.51 9.05
N LEU A 32 19.55 1.01 8.02
CA LEU A 32 20.02 0.92 6.65
C LEU A 32 19.12 1.83 5.79
N LYS A 33 19.70 2.89 5.24
CA LYS A 33 18.95 3.88 4.46
C LYS A 33 18.90 3.53 2.97
N PRO A 34 17.90 4.01 2.23
CA PRO A 34 17.88 3.90 0.77
C PRO A 34 19.19 4.40 0.14
N GLY A 35 19.74 3.59 -0.77
CA GLY A 35 21.02 3.86 -1.42
C GLY A 35 22.26 3.42 -0.63
N GLU A 36 22.12 3.07 0.65
CA GLU A 36 23.25 2.54 1.42
C GLU A 36 23.55 1.09 1.06
N PRO A 37 24.82 0.69 1.06
CA PRO A 37 25.21 -0.69 0.82
C PRO A 37 24.82 -1.57 2.01
N LEU A 38 24.29 -2.76 1.75
CA LEU A 38 24.23 -3.82 2.73
C LEU A 38 25.65 -4.28 3.11
N PRO A 39 25.89 -4.74 4.34
CA PRO A 39 27.10 -5.49 4.66
C PRO A 39 27.26 -6.66 3.68
N SER A 40 28.50 -7.04 3.37
CA SER A 40 28.74 -8.13 2.42
C SER A 40 28.13 -9.46 2.92
N ALA A 41 27.81 -10.34 1.98
CA ALA A 41 27.30 -11.67 2.36
C ALA A 41 28.30 -12.44 3.24
N LEU A 42 29.58 -12.16 3.10
CA LEU A 42 30.64 -12.71 3.95
C LEU A 42 30.55 -12.20 5.38
N ASP A 43 30.41 -10.87 5.55
CA ASP A 43 30.35 -10.22 6.86
C ASP A 43 29.08 -10.65 7.62
N ILE A 44 27.94 -10.69 6.93
CA ILE A 44 26.68 -11.16 7.51
C ILE A 44 26.80 -12.62 7.92
N ALA A 45 27.39 -13.47 7.07
CA ALA A 45 27.57 -14.89 7.34
C ALA A 45 28.47 -15.11 8.56
N ALA A 46 29.59 -14.37 8.65
CA ALA A 46 30.50 -14.41 9.78
C ALA A 46 29.82 -13.96 11.08
N SER A 47 29.07 -12.84 11.05
CA SER A 47 28.40 -12.29 12.23
C SER A 47 27.26 -13.17 12.78
N LEU A 48 26.61 -13.96 11.90
CA LEU A 48 25.46 -14.82 12.26
C LEU A 48 25.84 -16.31 12.41
N GLY A 49 27.06 -16.71 12.10
CA GLY A 49 27.52 -18.10 12.16
C GLY A 49 26.76 -19.00 11.17
N VAL A 50 26.51 -18.54 9.95
CA VAL A 50 25.79 -19.26 8.89
C VAL A 50 26.64 -19.34 7.61
N SER A 51 26.20 -20.19 6.66
CA SER A 51 26.86 -20.25 5.35
C SER A 51 26.57 -19.00 4.51
N GLN A 52 27.52 -18.58 3.67
CA GLN A 52 27.30 -17.50 2.71
C GLN A 52 26.14 -17.78 1.77
N MET A 53 25.87 -19.05 1.43
CA MET A 53 24.76 -19.46 0.58
C MET A 53 23.41 -19.11 1.22
N THR A 54 23.27 -19.32 2.54
CA THR A 54 22.06 -18.95 3.29
C THR A 54 21.82 -17.46 3.26
N VAL A 55 22.88 -16.64 3.40
CA VAL A 55 22.78 -15.18 3.30
C VAL A 55 22.45 -14.72 1.88
N ARG A 56 23.11 -15.32 0.87
CA ARG A 56 22.81 -15.01 -0.56
C ARG A 56 21.38 -15.35 -0.92
N GLN A 57 20.82 -16.44 -0.39
CA GLN A 57 19.42 -16.79 -0.59
C GLN A 57 18.48 -15.73 0.03
N ALA A 58 18.78 -15.24 1.25
CA ALA A 58 18.04 -14.16 1.88
C ALA A 58 18.10 -12.86 1.05
N ILE A 59 19.31 -12.48 0.60
CA ILE A 59 19.53 -11.29 -0.23
C ILE A 59 18.82 -11.44 -1.58
N LYS A 60 18.89 -12.61 -2.23
CA LYS A 60 18.19 -12.88 -3.47
C LYS A 60 16.68 -12.68 -3.32
N SER A 61 16.08 -13.21 -2.27
CA SER A 61 14.66 -13.02 -1.97
C SER A 61 14.31 -11.54 -1.74
N LEU A 62 15.20 -10.77 -1.08
CA LEU A 62 15.00 -9.32 -0.93
C LEU A 62 15.16 -8.57 -2.25
N CYS A 63 16.03 -9.01 -3.17
CA CYS A 63 16.15 -8.47 -4.52
C CYS A 63 14.88 -8.75 -5.34
N GLU A 64 14.36 -9.97 -5.28
CA GLU A 64 13.11 -10.36 -5.94
C GLU A 64 11.91 -9.55 -5.43
N ALA A 65 11.90 -9.24 -4.13
CA ALA A 65 10.91 -8.37 -3.51
C ALA A 65 11.17 -6.86 -3.77
N GLY A 66 12.24 -6.50 -4.49
CA GLY A 66 12.59 -5.10 -4.80
C GLY A 66 13.05 -4.28 -3.59
N VAL A 67 13.31 -4.91 -2.46
CA VAL A 67 13.75 -4.24 -1.22
C VAL A 67 15.21 -3.81 -1.28
N VAL A 68 16.02 -4.60 -1.98
CA VAL A 68 17.42 -4.30 -2.26
C VAL A 68 17.73 -4.58 -3.73
N TYR A 69 18.79 -4.00 -4.26
CA TYR A 69 19.26 -4.26 -5.63
C TYR A 69 20.75 -4.50 -5.62
N SER A 70 21.22 -5.42 -6.47
CA SER A 70 22.65 -5.74 -6.60
C SER A 70 23.26 -5.00 -7.79
N GLN A 71 24.42 -4.41 -7.58
CA GLN A 71 25.28 -3.87 -8.63
C GLN A 71 26.53 -4.72 -8.75
N GLN A 72 26.77 -5.22 -9.95
CA GLN A 72 27.96 -6.06 -10.22
C GLN A 72 29.25 -5.32 -9.84
N GLY A 73 30.10 -5.96 -9.07
CA GLY A 73 31.37 -5.41 -8.60
C GLY A 73 31.27 -4.35 -7.49
N LYS A 74 30.07 -3.86 -7.15
CA LYS A 74 29.88 -2.80 -6.15
C LYS A 74 29.15 -3.27 -4.89
N GLY A 75 28.38 -4.36 -4.96
CA GLY A 75 27.66 -4.90 -3.81
C GLY A 75 26.13 -4.85 -3.95
N THR A 76 25.46 -5.03 -2.83
CA THR A 76 24.01 -4.96 -2.72
C THR A 76 23.62 -3.70 -1.95
N PHE A 77 22.64 -2.95 -2.44
CA PHE A 77 22.23 -1.66 -1.91
C PHE A 77 20.75 -1.70 -1.53
N VAL A 78 20.38 -0.95 -0.52
CA VAL A 78 18.97 -0.76 -0.14
C VAL A 78 18.25 -0.05 -1.28
N SER A 79 17.20 -0.66 -1.78
CA SER A 79 16.40 -0.05 -2.83
C SER A 79 15.67 1.18 -2.29
N GLY A 80 15.79 2.27 -3.02
CA GLY A 80 14.83 3.36 -2.94
C GLY A 80 13.59 3.08 -3.79
N ILE A 81 13.31 1.81 -4.12
CA ILE A 81 12.23 1.44 -5.03
C ILE A 81 10.91 1.72 -4.35
N LYS A 82 10.27 2.75 -4.85
CA LYS A 82 8.91 3.10 -4.48
C LYS A 82 7.95 2.05 -5.03
N LEU A 83 6.92 1.70 -4.27
CA LEU A 83 5.83 0.87 -4.76
C LEU A 83 5.15 1.56 -5.94
N GLU A 84 4.99 0.84 -7.04
CA GLU A 84 4.29 1.36 -8.22
C GLU A 84 2.79 1.29 -7.97
N LYS A 85 2.11 2.43 -7.91
CA LYS A 85 0.65 2.43 -7.91
C LYS A 85 0.15 2.31 -9.34
N ASP A 86 -0.55 1.22 -9.63
CA ASP A 86 -1.19 0.99 -10.93
C ASP A 86 -2.61 1.56 -10.92
N PHE A 87 -2.87 2.55 -11.78
CA PHE A 87 -4.19 3.19 -11.92
C PHE A 87 -5.13 2.48 -12.88
N ARG A 88 -4.70 1.37 -13.47
CA ARG A 88 -5.52 0.62 -14.43
C ARG A 88 -6.50 -0.36 -13.78
N GLN A 89 -6.35 -0.60 -12.47
CA GLN A 89 -7.15 -1.57 -11.73
C GLN A 89 -7.65 -0.99 -10.43
N VAL A 90 -8.89 -1.33 -10.09
CA VAL A 90 -9.48 -1.00 -8.78
C VAL A 90 -9.02 -2.08 -7.80
N LEU A 91 -7.91 -1.84 -7.13
CA LEU A 91 -7.39 -2.74 -6.09
C LEU A 91 -7.53 -2.08 -4.71
N SER A 92 -7.88 -2.89 -3.71
CA SER A 92 -7.71 -2.51 -2.31
C SER A 92 -6.22 -2.48 -1.96
N PHE A 93 -5.86 -1.77 -0.89
CA PHE A 93 -4.49 -1.82 -0.36
C PHE A 93 -4.05 -3.25 -0.02
N SER A 94 -4.97 -4.07 0.49
CA SER A 94 -4.66 -5.45 0.88
C SER A 94 -4.31 -6.32 -0.31
N GLU A 95 -5.08 -6.21 -1.41
CA GLU A 95 -4.82 -6.92 -2.65
C GLU A 95 -3.50 -6.48 -3.28
N ASP A 96 -3.25 -5.16 -3.36
CA ASP A 96 -2.00 -4.63 -3.92
C ASP A 96 -0.78 -5.13 -3.12
N MET A 97 -0.84 -5.12 -1.79
CA MET A 97 0.26 -5.61 -0.96
C MET A 97 0.44 -7.13 -1.07
N LYS A 98 -0.64 -7.91 -1.07
CA LYS A 98 -0.59 -9.37 -1.26
C LYS A 98 0.03 -9.74 -2.62
N ALA A 99 -0.38 -9.06 -3.70
CA ALA A 99 0.16 -9.26 -5.04
C ALA A 99 1.69 -9.01 -5.13
N ARG A 100 2.22 -8.18 -4.23
CA ARG A 100 3.66 -7.87 -4.11
C ARG A 100 4.40 -8.76 -3.11
N GLY A 101 3.77 -9.80 -2.59
CA GLY A 101 4.37 -10.68 -1.58
C GLY A 101 4.58 -10.03 -0.21
N SER A 102 3.94 -8.88 0.03
CA SER A 102 4.00 -8.17 1.30
C SER A 102 2.82 -8.54 2.21
N THR A 103 3.00 -8.41 3.52
CA THR A 103 1.93 -8.66 4.50
C THR A 103 1.22 -7.34 4.81
N PRO A 104 -0.02 -7.11 4.30
CA PRO A 104 -0.80 -5.93 4.64
C PRO A 104 -1.26 -5.98 6.10
N ARG A 105 -1.19 -4.85 6.77
CA ARG A 105 -1.75 -4.65 8.11
C ARG A 105 -2.45 -3.31 8.19
N SER A 106 -3.37 -3.18 9.13
CA SER A 106 -4.08 -1.93 9.41
C SER A 106 -4.07 -1.63 10.89
N LYS A 107 -3.73 -0.38 11.22
CA LYS A 107 -4.00 0.17 12.54
C LYS A 107 -5.22 1.08 12.44
N VAL A 108 -6.29 0.70 13.11
CA VAL A 108 -7.55 1.46 13.13
C VAL A 108 -7.37 2.73 13.95
N LEU A 109 -7.80 3.86 13.41
CA LEU A 109 -7.83 5.15 14.09
C LEU A 109 -9.26 5.51 14.51
N SER A 110 -10.25 5.26 13.63
CA SER A 110 -11.67 5.38 13.94
C SER A 110 -12.48 4.43 13.06
N PHE A 111 -13.59 3.91 13.61
CA PHE A 111 -14.57 3.10 12.90
C PHE A 111 -15.92 3.35 13.55
N ASP A 112 -16.76 4.14 12.91
CA ASP A 112 -18.01 4.64 13.48
C ASP A 112 -19.03 5.02 12.40
N VAL A 113 -20.27 5.23 12.82
CA VAL A 113 -21.34 5.83 11.98
C VAL A 113 -21.42 7.31 12.26
N ARG A 114 -21.40 8.11 11.21
CA ARG A 114 -21.51 9.58 11.34
C ARG A 114 -22.35 10.22 10.24
N LYS A 115 -22.71 11.48 10.47
CA LYS A 115 -23.29 12.32 9.44
C LYS A 115 -22.21 12.69 8.42
N PRO A 116 -22.44 12.52 7.10
CA PRO A 116 -21.49 12.91 6.08
C PRO A 116 -21.38 14.44 5.96
N ASP A 117 -20.22 14.92 5.52
CA ASP A 117 -20.03 16.30 5.06
C ASP A 117 -20.60 16.49 3.63
N GLU A 118 -20.60 17.76 3.15
CA GLU A 118 -21.14 18.11 1.83
C GLU A 118 -20.40 17.42 0.69
N GLU A 119 -19.09 17.22 0.82
CA GLU A 119 -18.28 16.55 -0.18
C GLU A 119 -18.68 15.07 -0.33
N ILE A 120 -18.83 14.38 0.80
CA ILE A 120 -19.27 12.97 0.83
C ILE A 120 -20.71 12.83 0.33
N ILE A 121 -21.62 13.75 0.73
CA ILE A 121 -23.01 13.78 0.25
C ILE A 121 -23.03 13.85 -1.27
N LYS A 122 -22.28 14.79 -1.85
CA LYS A 122 -22.19 14.97 -3.29
C LYS A 122 -21.55 13.78 -4.00
N ALA A 123 -20.41 13.29 -3.48
CA ALA A 123 -19.66 12.20 -4.07
C ALA A 123 -20.46 10.89 -4.11
N LEU A 124 -21.18 10.59 -3.04
CA LEU A 124 -21.96 9.34 -2.88
C LEU A 124 -23.43 9.50 -3.26
N ARG A 125 -23.84 10.71 -3.73
CA ARG A 125 -25.24 11.04 -4.11
C ARG A 125 -26.22 10.70 -2.99
N LEU A 126 -25.86 11.07 -1.75
CA LEU A 126 -26.66 10.79 -0.57
C LEU A 126 -27.78 11.81 -0.40
N ARG A 127 -28.85 11.39 0.28
CA ARG A 127 -29.84 12.33 0.82
C ARG A 127 -29.28 12.95 2.10
N SER A 128 -29.81 14.11 2.48
CA SER A 128 -29.33 14.87 3.62
C SER A 128 -29.52 14.17 4.99
N ASP A 129 -30.43 13.19 5.04
CA ASP A 129 -30.74 12.39 6.24
C ASP A 129 -29.91 11.10 6.34
N GLU A 130 -29.22 10.71 5.26
CA GLU A 130 -28.43 9.47 5.23
C GLU A 130 -27.15 9.59 6.06
N LYS A 131 -26.76 8.47 6.66
CA LYS A 131 -25.51 8.35 7.41
C LYS A 131 -24.51 7.51 6.65
N VAL A 132 -23.23 7.70 6.99
CA VAL A 132 -22.12 6.90 6.45
C VAL A 132 -21.39 6.16 7.56
N ILE A 133 -20.90 5.00 7.21
CA ILE A 133 -19.85 4.31 7.95
C ILE A 133 -18.54 4.97 7.59
N HIS A 134 -17.79 5.40 8.60
CA HIS A 134 -16.50 6.03 8.45
C HIS A 134 -15.42 5.12 9.02
N LEU A 135 -14.39 4.83 8.23
CA LEU A 135 -13.27 3.99 8.62
C LEU A 135 -11.95 4.70 8.32
N LYS A 136 -11.24 5.16 9.36
CA LYS A 136 -9.90 5.76 9.23
C LYS A 136 -8.84 4.78 9.72
N ARG A 137 -7.85 4.47 8.87
CA ARG A 137 -6.79 3.50 9.16
C ARG A 137 -5.42 4.01 8.75
N ILE A 138 -4.40 3.59 9.49
CA ILE A 138 -3.03 3.59 8.99
C ILE A 138 -2.80 2.26 8.29
N ARG A 139 -2.47 2.31 7.00
CA ARG A 139 -2.14 1.14 6.19
C ARG A 139 -0.65 0.85 6.31
N GLN A 140 -0.31 -0.41 6.58
CA GLN A 140 1.06 -0.83 6.83
C GLN A 140 1.43 -2.01 5.93
N SER A 141 2.67 -2.01 5.46
CA SER A 141 3.32 -3.14 4.80
C SER A 141 4.49 -3.57 5.67
N ASN A 142 4.52 -4.84 6.10
CA ASN A 142 5.57 -5.38 6.98
C ASN A 142 5.81 -4.51 8.25
N ASN A 143 4.75 -3.98 8.86
CA ASN A 143 4.73 -3.05 10.01
C ASN A 143 5.21 -1.61 9.73
N LEU A 144 5.59 -1.28 8.49
CA LEU A 144 5.94 0.07 8.08
C LEU A 144 4.68 0.84 7.68
N PRO A 145 4.40 2.03 8.27
CA PRO A 145 3.32 2.89 7.80
C PRO A 145 3.55 3.33 6.35
N MET A 146 2.57 3.05 5.49
CA MET A 146 2.61 3.35 4.06
C MET A 146 1.69 4.49 3.70
N GLY A 147 0.53 4.55 4.34
CA GLY A 147 -0.48 5.58 4.10
C GLY A 147 -1.54 5.63 5.19
N ILE A 148 -2.36 6.66 5.13
CA ILE A 148 -3.57 6.85 5.91
C ILE A 148 -4.72 6.78 4.92
N GLU A 149 -5.71 5.95 5.20
CA GLU A 149 -6.95 5.85 4.43
C GLU A 149 -8.14 6.25 5.29
N CYS A 150 -9.05 6.98 4.68
CA CYS A 150 -10.30 7.43 5.26
C CYS A 150 -11.43 7.07 4.30
N SER A 151 -12.09 5.93 4.52
CA SER A 151 -13.21 5.44 3.71
C SER A 151 -14.53 5.87 4.31
N SER A 152 -15.48 6.25 3.46
CA SER A 152 -16.87 6.54 3.79
C SER A 152 -17.79 5.74 2.89
N LEU A 153 -18.70 4.95 3.49
CA LEU A 153 -19.68 4.11 2.79
C LEU A 153 -21.09 4.46 3.26
N PRO A 154 -22.10 4.47 2.38
CA PRO A 154 -23.49 4.64 2.81
C PRO A 154 -23.91 3.53 3.78
N LEU A 155 -24.38 3.89 4.97
CA LEU A 155 -24.78 2.93 6.02
C LEU A 155 -25.82 1.93 5.51
N ARG A 156 -26.76 2.37 4.65
CA ARG A 156 -27.82 1.54 4.10
C ARG A 156 -27.34 0.32 3.29
N LEU A 157 -26.10 0.36 2.77
CA LEU A 157 -25.55 -0.74 1.97
C LEU A 157 -24.97 -1.88 2.83
N CYS A 158 -24.55 -1.57 4.04
CA CYS A 158 -23.94 -2.53 4.97
C CYS A 158 -24.26 -2.15 6.43
N PRO A 159 -25.54 -2.24 6.84
CA PRO A 159 -26.03 -1.66 8.10
C PRO A 159 -25.43 -2.31 9.36
N ASP A 160 -25.02 -3.57 9.30
CA ASP A 160 -24.43 -4.34 10.40
C ASP A 160 -22.89 -4.43 10.32
N LEU A 161 -22.25 -3.64 9.44
CA LEU A 161 -20.80 -3.72 9.22
C LEU A 161 -20.00 -3.39 10.49
N LEU A 162 -20.48 -2.47 11.34
CA LEU A 162 -19.78 -2.11 12.58
C LEU A 162 -19.71 -3.29 13.57
N GLU A 163 -20.72 -4.16 13.55
CA GLU A 163 -20.83 -5.29 14.48
C GLU A 163 -20.10 -6.54 13.96
N THR A 164 -19.98 -6.66 12.65
CA THR A 164 -19.61 -7.92 11.99
C THR A 164 -18.25 -7.91 11.30
N PHE A 165 -17.66 -6.73 11.13
CA PHE A 165 -16.39 -6.55 10.45
C PHE A 165 -15.25 -6.20 11.44
N ASP A 166 -14.16 -6.98 11.39
CA ASP A 166 -12.92 -6.54 12.02
C ASP A 166 -12.21 -5.51 11.13
N PRO A 167 -12.16 -4.22 11.53
CA PRO A 167 -11.64 -3.17 10.69
C PRO A 167 -10.12 -3.25 10.42
N ARG A 168 -9.44 -4.25 10.99
CA ARG A 168 -8.03 -4.56 10.67
C ARG A 168 -7.91 -5.37 9.37
N ASN A 169 -8.99 -6.03 8.95
CA ASN A 169 -9.04 -6.88 7.76
C ASN A 169 -9.30 -6.08 6.47
N SER A 170 -9.44 -6.79 5.35
CA SER A 170 -9.75 -6.20 4.05
C SER A 170 -11.23 -5.81 3.98
N LEU A 171 -11.49 -4.51 3.82
CA LEU A 171 -12.86 -4.01 3.65
C LEU A 171 -13.48 -4.55 2.34
N TYR A 172 -12.72 -4.54 1.24
CA TYR A 172 -13.22 -4.98 -0.07
C TYR A 172 -13.57 -6.47 -0.09
N GLU A 173 -12.73 -7.33 0.50
CA GLU A 173 -13.03 -8.75 0.66
C GLU A 173 -14.34 -8.93 1.46
N THR A 174 -14.49 -8.24 2.59
CA THR A 174 -15.71 -8.32 3.42
C THR A 174 -16.95 -7.83 2.69
N LEU A 175 -16.85 -6.71 1.95
CA LEU A 175 -17.96 -6.17 1.17
C LEU A 175 -18.40 -7.13 0.06
N ALA A 176 -17.46 -7.77 -0.63
CA ALA A 176 -17.74 -8.76 -1.67
C ALA A 176 -18.37 -10.03 -1.09
N GLU A 177 -17.77 -10.61 -0.05
CA GLU A 177 -18.17 -11.90 0.50
C GLU A 177 -19.50 -11.82 1.28
N ARG A 178 -19.71 -10.75 2.04
CA ARG A 178 -20.85 -10.66 2.95
C ARG A 178 -22.03 -9.90 2.36
N TYR A 179 -21.77 -8.87 1.57
CA TYR A 179 -22.82 -7.98 1.04
C TYR A 179 -23.00 -8.10 -0.47
N GLY A 180 -22.18 -8.93 -1.17
CA GLY A 180 -22.20 -9.04 -2.63
C GLY A 180 -21.79 -7.74 -3.33
N ILE A 181 -21.14 -6.83 -2.62
CA ILE A 181 -20.73 -5.52 -3.12
C ILE A 181 -19.36 -5.65 -3.77
N ASN A 182 -19.32 -5.59 -5.11
CA ASN A 182 -18.10 -5.62 -5.90
C ASN A 182 -17.88 -4.27 -6.57
N MET A 183 -16.74 -3.65 -6.30
CA MET A 183 -16.33 -2.39 -6.91
C MET A 183 -15.64 -2.68 -8.24
N VAL A 184 -16.22 -2.25 -9.34
CA VAL A 184 -15.74 -2.57 -10.70
C VAL A 184 -15.13 -1.39 -11.42
N VAL A 185 -15.53 -0.16 -11.04
CA VAL A 185 -15.03 1.10 -11.61
C VAL A 185 -14.70 2.05 -10.47
N ALA A 186 -13.68 2.88 -10.64
CA ALA A 186 -13.40 3.97 -9.73
C ALA A 186 -12.84 5.17 -10.49
N ASP A 187 -13.25 6.36 -10.06
CA ASP A 187 -12.59 7.62 -10.41
C ASP A 187 -11.58 7.94 -9.32
N GLU A 188 -10.34 8.18 -9.67
CA GLU A 188 -9.30 8.53 -8.72
C GLU A 188 -8.52 9.77 -9.17
N VAL A 189 -8.44 10.74 -8.28
CA VAL A 189 -7.63 11.95 -8.43
C VAL A 189 -6.38 11.79 -7.56
N ALA A 190 -5.22 12.11 -8.13
CA ALA A 190 -3.93 12.11 -7.43
C ALA A 190 -3.34 13.52 -7.41
N GLU A 191 -3.01 14.00 -6.23
CA GLU A 191 -2.41 15.30 -6.00
C GLU A 191 -1.11 15.15 -5.22
N ALA A 192 -0.18 16.08 -5.41
CA ALA A 192 1.01 16.21 -4.60
C ALA A 192 0.72 17.08 -3.37
N GLY A 193 1.25 16.65 -2.21
CA GLY A 193 1.09 17.39 -0.96
C GLY A 193 2.31 17.30 -0.07
N LEU A 194 2.25 18.00 1.04
CA LEU A 194 3.26 17.95 2.10
C LEU A 194 2.61 17.44 3.39
N ALA A 195 3.34 16.58 4.10
CA ALA A 195 2.88 16.04 5.38
C ALA A 195 2.78 17.17 6.43
N ASP A 196 1.59 17.38 6.97
CA ASP A 196 1.38 18.17 8.15
C ASP A 196 1.90 17.46 9.42
N SER A 197 1.71 18.05 10.58
CA SER A 197 2.21 17.49 11.84
C SER A 197 1.50 16.18 12.23
N GLU A 198 0.21 16.02 11.91
CA GLU A 198 -0.56 14.79 12.19
C GLU A 198 -0.13 13.67 11.27
N VAL A 199 -0.12 13.91 9.96
CA VAL A 199 0.33 12.96 8.93
C VAL A 199 1.76 12.50 9.20
N ALA A 200 2.66 13.45 9.49
CA ALA A 200 4.06 13.17 9.81
C ALA A 200 4.20 12.19 11.00
N ARG A 201 3.48 12.47 12.08
CA ARG A 201 3.44 11.62 13.28
C ARG A 201 2.86 10.23 12.99
N LEU A 202 1.75 10.15 12.26
CA LEU A 202 1.07 8.88 11.95
C LEU A 202 1.89 8.01 10.99
N LEU A 203 2.50 8.61 9.97
CA LEU A 203 3.31 7.91 8.97
C LEU A 203 4.79 7.75 9.37
N ARG A 204 5.20 8.31 10.53
CA ARG A 204 6.60 8.29 11.02
C ARG A 204 7.57 8.86 9.99
N ILE A 205 7.26 10.03 9.45
CA ILE A 205 8.08 10.81 8.52
C ILE A 205 8.28 12.22 9.07
N ALA A 206 9.17 12.99 8.49
CA ALA A 206 9.36 14.40 8.89
C ALA A 206 8.16 15.24 8.44
N LYS A 207 7.81 16.28 9.21
CA LYS A 207 6.87 17.31 8.78
C LYS A 207 7.40 17.96 7.49
N GLY A 208 6.52 18.20 6.53
CA GLY A 208 6.90 18.73 5.22
C GLY A 208 7.45 17.68 4.25
N SER A 209 7.49 16.38 4.63
CA SER A 209 7.84 15.32 3.68
C SER A 209 6.82 15.26 2.55
N PRO A 210 7.25 15.00 1.29
CA PRO A 210 6.33 14.83 0.16
C PRO A 210 5.40 13.64 0.39
N VAL A 211 4.13 13.84 0.08
CA VAL A 211 3.09 12.81 0.11
C VAL A 211 2.24 12.87 -1.17
N PHE A 212 1.63 11.76 -1.53
CA PHE A 212 0.54 11.72 -2.49
C PHE A 212 -0.79 11.78 -1.74
N LEU A 213 -1.68 12.62 -2.23
CA LEU A 213 -3.07 12.72 -1.79
C LEU A 213 -3.94 12.09 -2.87
N PHE A 214 -4.76 11.10 -2.51
CA PHE A 214 -5.70 10.49 -3.43
C PHE A 214 -7.12 10.70 -2.93
N THR A 215 -7.99 11.07 -3.86
CA THR A 215 -9.45 11.04 -3.66
C THR A 215 -10.04 10.07 -4.66
N ARG A 216 -10.71 9.03 -4.15
CA ARG A 216 -11.32 7.98 -4.98
C ARG A 216 -12.81 7.89 -4.70
N ILE A 217 -13.59 7.74 -5.76
CA ILE A 217 -15.00 7.33 -5.69
C ILE A 217 -15.11 5.99 -6.41
N SER A 218 -15.58 4.97 -5.70
CA SER A 218 -15.75 3.61 -6.24
C SER A 218 -17.22 3.37 -6.55
N TYR A 219 -17.49 2.64 -7.64
CA TYR A 219 -18.83 2.41 -8.18
C TYR A 219 -19.12 0.92 -8.37
N LEU A 220 -20.40 0.58 -8.25
CA LEU A 220 -20.95 -0.68 -8.74
C LEU A 220 -21.06 -0.68 -10.28
N GLN A 221 -21.31 -1.87 -10.85
CA GLN A 221 -21.49 -2.04 -12.29
C GLN A 221 -22.64 -1.18 -12.87
N ASN A 222 -23.66 -0.88 -12.08
CA ASN A 222 -24.76 -0.01 -12.47
C ASN A 222 -24.45 1.51 -12.36
N GLY A 223 -23.22 1.89 -12.04
CA GLY A 223 -22.80 3.28 -11.89
C GLY A 223 -23.20 3.95 -10.56
N GLN A 224 -23.71 3.17 -9.58
CA GLN A 224 -24.00 3.68 -8.25
C GLN A 224 -22.72 3.89 -7.46
N PRO A 225 -22.45 5.10 -6.93
CA PRO A 225 -21.30 5.32 -6.04
C PRO A 225 -21.54 4.66 -4.69
N ILE A 226 -20.51 3.97 -4.18
CA ILE A 226 -20.60 3.16 -2.96
C ILE A 226 -19.53 3.45 -1.94
N GLU A 227 -18.43 4.05 -2.35
CA GLU A 227 -17.36 4.40 -1.44
C GLU A 227 -16.69 5.70 -1.88
N HIS A 228 -16.43 6.58 -0.92
CA HIS A 228 -15.56 7.73 -1.07
C HIS A 228 -14.36 7.54 -0.16
N VAL A 229 -13.15 7.61 -0.73
CA VAL A 229 -11.89 7.42 0.00
C VAL A 229 -11.00 8.63 -0.17
N LYS A 230 -10.51 9.17 0.94
CA LYS A 230 -9.35 10.06 0.96
C LYS A 230 -8.16 9.32 1.53
N SER A 231 -7.05 9.33 0.80
CA SER A 231 -5.83 8.65 1.22
C SER A 231 -4.63 9.57 1.13
N THR A 232 -3.74 9.45 2.11
CA THR A 232 -2.44 10.12 2.10
C THR A 232 -1.36 9.06 2.14
N TYR A 233 -0.57 8.94 1.07
CA TYR A 233 0.52 7.96 0.96
C TYR A 233 1.89 8.62 0.97
N ARG A 234 2.86 7.96 1.56
CA ARG A 234 4.26 8.42 1.62
C ARG A 234 4.86 8.54 0.23
N GLY A 235 5.36 9.73 -0.13
CA GLY A 235 5.99 10.00 -1.42
C GLY A 235 7.38 9.36 -1.57
N ASP A 236 8.03 8.99 -0.45
CA ASP A 236 9.30 8.24 -0.47
C ASP A 236 9.10 6.74 -0.71
N ARG A 237 7.85 6.22 -0.61
CA ARG A 237 7.50 4.80 -0.75
C ARG A 237 6.61 4.47 -1.93
N TYR A 238 6.04 5.47 -2.58
CA TYR A 238 5.16 5.30 -3.74
C TYR A 238 5.66 6.07 -4.95
N LYS A 239 5.45 5.51 -6.13
CA LYS A 239 5.52 6.18 -7.42
C LYS A 239 4.27 5.81 -8.24
N ILE A 240 3.88 6.72 -9.12
CA ILE A 240 2.79 6.50 -10.07
C ILE A 240 3.43 6.05 -11.37
N VAL A 241 2.96 4.92 -11.91
CA VAL A 241 3.40 4.41 -13.22
C VAL A 241 2.18 4.20 -14.09
N ASN A 242 2.19 4.85 -15.25
CA ASN A 242 1.14 4.70 -16.25
C ASN A 242 1.78 4.43 -17.63
N ARG A 243 1.27 3.45 -18.38
CA ARG A 243 1.68 3.19 -19.76
C ARG A 243 0.73 3.93 -20.70
N LEU A 244 1.26 4.93 -21.39
CA LEU A 244 0.52 5.68 -22.39
C LEU A 244 0.68 5.01 -23.76
N THR A 245 -0.44 4.80 -24.47
CA THR A 245 -0.46 4.33 -25.86
C THR A 245 -1.07 5.42 -26.73
N ARG A 246 -0.43 5.74 -27.85
CA ARG A 246 -1.00 6.66 -28.83
C ARG A 246 -2.01 5.90 -29.68
N GLN A 247 -3.29 6.22 -29.58
CA GLN A 247 -4.27 5.77 -30.58
C GLN A 247 -3.93 6.44 -31.92
N LYS A 248 -3.70 5.63 -32.97
CA LYS A 248 -3.70 6.17 -34.34
C LYS A 248 -5.13 6.63 -34.62
N HIS A 249 -5.33 7.93 -34.79
CA HIS A 249 -6.56 8.44 -35.36
C HIS A 249 -6.69 7.79 -36.74
N GLY A 250 -7.64 6.85 -36.90
CA GLY A 250 -8.08 6.40 -38.20
C GLY A 250 -8.62 7.63 -38.94
N LEU A 251 -8.04 7.92 -40.08
CA LEU A 251 -8.62 8.84 -41.03
C LEU A 251 -10.07 8.42 -41.24
N LEU A 252 -11.00 9.26 -40.82
CA LEU A 252 -12.40 9.14 -41.22
C LEU A 252 -12.42 9.13 -42.77
N SER A 253 -12.53 7.95 -43.36
CA SER A 253 -12.89 7.82 -44.76
C SER A 253 -14.31 8.37 -44.93
N SER A 254 -14.39 9.61 -45.36
CA SER A 254 -15.58 10.18 -45.99
C SER A 254 -15.87 9.36 -47.25
N GLN A 255 -16.73 8.39 -47.15
CA GLN A 255 -17.46 7.90 -48.32
C GLN A 255 -18.88 8.50 -48.24
N GLN A 256 -19.00 9.69 -48.80
CA GLN A 256 -20.24 10.09 -49.47
C GLN A 256 -20.37 9.17 -50.68
N THR A 257 -21.46 8.44 -50.74
CA THR A 257 -21.95 7.81 -51.96
C THR A 257 -23.33 8.36 -52.26
N MET A 258 -23.47 8.77 -53.44
CA MET A 258 -24.61 9.32 -54.16
C MET A 258 -25.95 8.60 -53.90
#